data_b97aaf397553ac34e9e8e573e8bd2ad5
#
_entry.id   b97aaf397553ac34e9e8e573e8bd2ad5
#
_cell.length_a   1.000
_cell.length_b   1.000
_cell.length_c   1.000
_cell.angle_alpha   90.00
_cell.angle_beta   90.00
_cell.angle_gamma   90.00
#
_symmetry.space_group_name_H-M   'P 1'
#
loop_
_entity.id
_entity.type
_entity.pdbx_description
1 polymer ?
#
loop_
_entity_poly.entity_id
_entity_poly.type
_entity_poly.pdbx_seq_one_letter_code
_entity_poly.pdbx_strand_id
1 'polypeptide(L)'
;MKTIFKLMIVAVCALSAAGCCQNKECTCTADKQMAVQLYSARDLIGNPELYAKNHEEVLKAIADMGYTGVEAASYNDGLLYGVTPEEFKADIEAVGMEVISSHISKQLSPEELASGDFTESLAWWDKAITAHKAAGMRYIVCPYMAVPATLKDLKTYCEYYNEIGRRCKAAGMGFGYHNHSHEFQKVEGEVMLDYMIANTDPELVFYQMDVYWVVYGHASPVEYFNKYPGRFKVLHIKDAKEIGQSGMVGFDAIFNNAETAGMAEFIIEVEGCRNEQAIEGLRVSADYIKTSPFVKASY
;
A
#
# COMPACT_ATOMS: atom_id res chain seq x y z
N MET A 1 85.02 -4.33 -7.23
CA MET A 1 84.85 -5.80 -7.21
C MET A 1 83.34 -6.03 -6.89
N LYS A 2 82.46 -6.19 -7.86
CA LYS A 2 82.13 -7.48 -8.48
C LYS A 2 81.14 -8.25 -7.57
N THR A 3 79.92 -8.47 -7.92
CA THR A 3 79.54 -9.54 -8.85
C THR A 3 78.08 -9.39 -9.22
N ILE A 4 77.76 -9.60 -10.47
CA ILE A 4 76.42 -9.61 -11.11
C ILE A 4 75.77 -10.95 -10.81
N PHE A 5 74.45 -10.94 -10.43
CA PHE A 5 73.62 -12.15 -10.45
C PHE A 5 72.48 -11.95 -11.45
N LYS A 6 72.48 -12.79 -12.47
CA LYS A 6 71.49 -12.94 -13.51
C LYS A 6 70.29 -13.74 -12.90
N LEU A 7 69.13 -13.23 -13.03
CA LEU A 7 67.88 -13.98 -12.74
C LEU A 7 67.29 -14.48 -14.06
N MET A 8 67.17 -15.80 -14.17
CA MET A 8 66.48 -16.50 -15.26
C MET A 8 64.98 -16.44 -15.03
N ILE A 9 64.26 -15.96 -16.04
CA ILE A 9 62.80 -16.05 -16.08
C ILE A 9 62.48 -17.36 -16.83
N VAL A 10 61.74 -18.25 -16.11
CA VAL A 10 61.16 -19.46 -16.70
C VAL A 10 59.73 -19.11 -17.07
N ALA A 11 59.43 -19.11 -18.35
CA ALA A 11 58.08 -18.97 -18.87
C ALA A 11 57.36 -20.34 -18.79
N VAL A 12 56.31 -20.42 -18.04
CA VAL A 12 55.39 -21.55 -18.02
C VAL A 12 54.19 -21.22 -18.91
N CYS A 13 54.12 -21.89 -20.06
CA CYS A 13 52.91 -21.88 -20.90
C CYS A 13 51.83 -22.73 -20.22
N ALA A 14 50.75 -22.09 -19.76
CA ALA A 14 49.52 -22.78 -19.38
C ALA A 14 48.55 -22.75 -20.57
N LEU A 15 48.27 -23.94 -21.09
CA LEU A 15 47.19 -24.13 -22.06
C LEU A 15 45.84 -23.88 -21.36
N SER A 16 45.11 -22.87 -21.81
CA SER A 16 43.73 -22.63 -21.41
C SER A 16 42.78 -23.52 -22.21
N ALA A 17 42.17 -24.47 -21.52
CA ALA A 17 40.99 -25.17 -22.03
C ALA A 17 39.82 -24.20 -22.07
N ALA A 18 39.34 -23.88 -23.28
CA ALA A 18 38.12 -23.10 -23.47
C ALA A 18 36.92 -23.96 -23.06
N GLY A 19 36.49 -23.82 -21.80
CA GLY A 19 35.19 -24.28 -21.33
C GLY A 19 34.15 -23.25 -21.72
N CYS A 20 33.17 -23.67 -22.53
CA CYS A 20 32.00 -22.90 -22.92
C CYS A 20 31.12 -22.69 -21.68
N CYS A 21 31.37 -21.64 -20.89
CA CYS A 21 30.42 -21.15 -19.91
C CYS A 21 29.37 -20.32 -20.66
N GLN A 22 28.18 -20.90 -20.87
CA GLN A 22 26.99 -20.11 -21.15
C GLN A 22 26.82 -19.12 -19.99
N ASN A 23 26.96 -17.83 -20.28
CA ASN A 23 26.59 -16.75 -19.40
C ASN A 23 25.09 -16.84 -19.13
N LYS A 24 24.68 -17.51 -18.05
CA LYS A 24 23.49 -17.14 -17.35
C LYS A 24 23.83 -15.80 -16.69
N GLU A 25 23.35 -14.72 -17.26
CA GLU A 25 23.23 -13.46 -16.50
C GLU A 25 22.44 -13.79 -15.24
N CYS A 26 23.15 -13.90 -14.13
CA CYS A 26 22.57 -13.89 -12.82
C CYS A 26 22.16 -12.43 -12.59
N THR A 27 20.99 -12.03 -13.11
CA THR A 27 20.33 -10.80 -12.71
C THR A 27 19.98 -11.01 -11.25
N CYS A 28 20.83 -10.55 -10.33
CA CYS A 28 20.42 -10.24 -8.97
C CYS A 28 19.39 -9.11 -9.11
N THR A 29 18.13 -9.46 -9.30
CA THR A 29 17.05 -8.54 -9.10
C THR A 29 17.07 -8.21 -7.62
N ALA A 30 17.40 -6.95 -7.27
CA ALA A 30 17.25 -6.49 -5.90
C ALA A 30 15.81 -6.80 -5.45
N ASP A 31 15.68 -7.33 -4.25
CA ASP A 31 14.35 -7.65 -3.70
C ASP A 31 13.48 -6.40 -3.71
N LYS A 32 12.31 -6.50 -4.31
CA LYS A 32 11.38 -5.37 -4.43
C LYS A 32 10.64 -5.20 -3.12
N GLN A 33 10.64 -3.98 -2.62
CA GLN A 33 9.78 -3.62 -1.48
C GLN A 33 8.33 -3.64 -1.95
N MET A 34 7.52 -4.50 -1.34
CA MET A 34 6.09 -4.60 -1.63
C MET A 34 5.33 -4.92 -0.35
N ALA A 35 4.25 -4.19 -0.12
CA ALA A 35 3.36 -4.43 1.00
C ALA A 35 2.10 -5.17 0.56
N VAL A 36 1.37 -5.71 1.53
CA VAL A 36 0.09 -6.38 1.33
C VAL A 36 -0.99 -5.79 2.23
N GLN A 37 -2.19 -5.59 1.66
CA GLN A 37 -3.39 -5.31 2.45
C GLN A 37 -3.90 -6.62 3.07
N LEU A 38 -3.92 -6.70 4.41
CA LEU A 38 -4.32 -7.91 5.14
C LEU A 38 -5.80 -8.29 4.96
N TYR A 39 -6.61 -7.39 4.42
CA TYR A 39 -7.98 -7.73 3.98
C TYR A 39 -8.00 -8.81 2.90
N SER A 40 -6.91 -8.97 2.15
CA SER A 40 -6.72 -10.07 1.20
C SER A 40 -6.77 -11.45 1.87
N ALA A 41 -6.38 -11.54 3.15
CA ALA A 41 -6.41 -12.76 3.96
C ALA A 41 -7.53 -12.75 5.03
N ARG A 42 -8.58 -11.92 4.86
CA ARG A 42 -9.64 -11.71 5.86
C ARG A 42 -10.38 -12.97 6.30
N ASP A 43 -10.49 -13.97 5.43
CA ASP A 43 -11.14 -15.23 5.77
C ASP A 43 -10.26 -16.11 6.69
N LEU A 44 -8.97 -15.80 6.80
CA LEU A 44 -7.99 -16.51 7.61
C LEU A 44 -7.63 -15.78 8.91
N ILE A 45 -7.54 -14.44 8.89
CA ILE A 45 -7.08 -13.60 10.00
C ILE A 45 -7.92 -12.33 10.23
N GLY A 46 -9.05 -12.13 9.53
CA GLY A 46 -9.74 -10.84 9.47
C GLY A 46 -10.50 -10.40 10.73
N ASN A 47 -10.56 -11.22 11.77
CA ASN A 47 -11.20 -10.89 13.04
C ASN A 47 -10.37 -11.42 14.23
N PRO A 48 -10.67 -11.00 15.48
CA PRO A 48 -9.87 -11.38 16.66
C PRO A 48 -9.72 -12.89 16.87
N GLU A 49 -10.78 -13.66 16.64
CA GLU A 49 -10.75 -15.13 16.84
C GLU A 49 -9.86 -15.82 15.79
N LEU A 50 -10.03 -15.45 14.54
CA LEU A 50 -9.22 -15.99 13.45
C LEU A 50 -7.75 -15.54 13.57
N TYR A 51 -7.52 -14.28 13.94
CA TYR A 51 -6.17 -13.76 14.13
C TYR A 51 -5.45 -14.52 15.24
N ALA A 52 -6.04 -14.62 16.42
CA ALA A 52 -5.48 -15.35 17.55
C ALA A 52 -5.12 -16.81 17.24
N LYS A 53 -5.85 -17.42 16.29
CA LYS A 53 -5.66 -18.82 15.89
C LYS A 53 -4.61 -19.00 14.79
N ASN A 54 -4.55 -18.09 13.81
CA ASN A 54 -3.90 -18.37 12.54
C ASN A 54 -2.78 -17.38 12.18
N HIS A 55 -2.59 -16.27 12.93
CA HIS A 55 -1.70 -15.18 12.51
C HIS A 55 -0.26 -15.64 12.25
N GLU A 56 0.32 -16.48 13.11
CA GLU A 56 1.70 -16.94 12.97
C GLU A 56 1.94 -17.65 11.63
N GLU A 57 1.05 -18.58 11.26
CA GLU A 57 1.16 -19.34 10.02
C GLU A 57 0.91 -18.45 8.79
N VAL A 58 -0.14 -17.63 8.83
CA VAL A 58 -0.53 -16.76 7.70
C VAL A 58 0.49 -15.66 7.47
N LEU A 59 0.95 -14.96 8.51
CA LEU A 59 1.95 -13.90 8.39
C LEU A 59 3.29 -14.46 7.90
N LYS A 60 3.69 -15.63 8.41
CA LYS A 60 4.89 -16.30 7.90
C LYS A 60 4.76 -16.69 6.44
N ALA A 61 3.62 -17.24 6.02
CA ALA A 61 3.39 -17.57 4.62
C ALA A 61 3.48 -16.34 3.70
N ILE A 62 2.93 -15.19 4.14
CA ILE A 62 3.01 -13.91 3.44
C ILE A 62 4.47 -13.43 3.34
N ALA A 63 5.22 -13.44 4.43
CA ALA A 63 6.63 -13.05 4.45
C ALA A 63 7.50 -13.94 3.54
N ASP A 64 7.28 -15.25 3.55
CA ASP A 64 7.99 -16.23 2.72
C ASP A 64 7.78 -15.98 1.20
N MET A 65 6.70 -15.28 0.81
CA MET A 65 6.46 -14.84 -0.56
C MET A 65 7.26 -13.59 -0.95
N GLY A 66 7.95 -12.95 0.00
CA GLY A 66 8.76 -11.76 -0.20
C GLY A 66 8.00 -10.43 0.01
N TYR A 67 6.84 -10.44 0.65
CA TYR A 67 6.23 -9.21 1.15
C TYR A 67 7.07 -8.63 2.28
N THR A 68 7.26 -7.31 2.26
CA THR A 68 8.11 -6.58 3.19
C THR A 68 7.33 -5.73 4.18
N GLY A 69 6.03 -5.57 3.96
CA GLY A 69 5.18 -4.77 4.82
C GLY A 69 3.70 -5.12 4.72
N VAL A 70 2.93 -4.62 5.68
CA VAL A 70 1.49 -4.86 5.75
C VAL A 70 0.70 -3.56 5.93
N GLU A 71 -0.50 -3.56 5.37
CA GLU A 71 -1.57 -2.63 5.72
C GLU A 71 -2.65 -3.40 6.47
N ALA A 72 -3.00 -2.95 7.69
CA ALA A 72 -4.04 -3.57 8.50
C ALA A 72 -5.44 -3.17 8.00
N ALA A 73 -6.45 -4.00 8.34
CA ALA A 73 -7.85 -3.73 7.99
C ALA A 73 -8.82 -4.07 9.14
N SER A 74 -8.33 -4.16 10.36
CA SER A 74 -9.16 -4.43 11.53
C SER A 74 -8.69 -3.56 12.70
N TYR A 75 -9.56 -2.65 13.12
CA TYR A 75 -9.37 -1.79 14.28
C TYR A 75 -10.67 -1.65 15.04
N ASN A 76 -10.63 -1.82 16.34
CA ASN A 76 -11.75 -1.61 17.23
C ASN A 76 -11.27 -1.14 18.61
N ASP A 77 -11.69 0.06 19.00
CA ASP A 77 -11.47 0.67 20.33
C ASP A 77 -10.05 0.53 20.87
N GLY A 78 -9.05 0.82 20.05
CA GLY A 78 -7.64 0.78 20.41
C GLY A 78 -6.92 -0.54 20.12
N LEU A 79 -7.62 -1.58 19.68
CA LEU A 79 -7.07 -2.87 19.35
C LEU A 79 -7.02 -3.10 17.84
N LEU A 80 -5.98 -3.77 17.37
CA LEU A 80 -5.82 -4.23 15.98
C LEU A 80 -5.99 -5.76 15.98
N TYR A 81 -6.94 -6.27 15.22
CA TYR A 81 -7.26 -7.71 15.20
C TYR A 81 -7.49 -8.33 16.61
N GLY A 82 -7.88 -7.50 17.60
CA GLY A 82 -8.16 -7.93 18.98
C GLY A 82 -6.94 -7.97 19.89
N VAL A 83 -5.75 -7.62 19.42
CA VAL A 83 -4.52 -7.50 20.21
C VAL A 83 -4.11 -6.03 20.38
N THR A 84 -3.22 -5.74 21.30
CA THR A 84 -2.70 -4.38 21.48
C THR A 84 -1.88 -3.94 20.25
N PRO A 85 -1.73 -2.63 20.00
CA PRO A 85 -0.90 -2.12 18.90
C PRO A 85 0.54 -2.63 18.94
N GLU A 86 1.11 -2.74 20.14
CA GLU A 86 2.47 -3.24 20.38
C GLU A 86 2.60 -4.73 20.07
N GLU A 87 1.60 -5.55 20.46
CA GLU A 87 1.54 -6.97 20.11
C GLU A 87 1.40 -7.17 18.62
N PHE A 88 0.47 -6.45 17.95
CA PHE A 88 0.31 -6.51 16.49
C PHE A 88 1.61 -6.18 15.77
N LYS A 89 2.30 -5.10 16.22
CA LYS A 89 3.61 -4.74 15.68
C LYS A 89 4.63 -5.85 15.85
N ALA A 90 4.70 -6.43 17.05
CA ALA A 90 5.64 -7.51 17.34
C ALA A 90 5.39 -8.76 16.48
N ASP A 91 4.12 -9.13 16.22
CA ASP A 91 3.76 -10.25 15.36
C ASP A 91 4.25 -10.04 13.92
N ILE A 92 4.10 -8.83 13.39
CA ILE A 92 4.55 -8.47 12.02
C ILE A 92 6.09 -8.44 11.95
N GLU A 93 6.75 -7.84 12.93
CA GLU A 93 8.21 -7.76 12.98
C GLU A 93 8.87 -9.13 13.20
N ALA A 94 8.20 -10.06 13.89
CA ALA A 94 8.68 -11.42 14.12
C ALA A 94 8.89 -12.22 12.82
N VAL A 95 8.17 -11.88 11.76
CA VAL A 95 8.33 -12.50 10.44
C VAL A 95 9.13 -11.61 9.46
N GLY A 96 9.75 -10.53 9.94
CA GLY A 96 10.61 -9.64 9.14
C GLY A 96 9.88 -8.63 8.26
N MET A 97 8.59 -8.37 8.53
CA MET A 97 7.80 -7.35 7.83
C MET A 97 7.65 -6.07 8.68
N GLU A 98 7.22 -4.97 8.05
CA GLU A 98 6.90 -3.70 8.70
C GLU A 98 5.39 -3.45 8.70
N VAL A 99 4.89 -2.73 9.72
CA VAL A 99 3.51 -2.22 9.71
C VAL A 99 3.52 -0.84 9.04
N ILE A 100 2.90 -0.73 7.86
CA ILE A 100 2.94 0.50 7.05
C ILE A 100 1.76 1.40 7.34
N SER A 101 0.55 0.85 7.29
CA SER A 101 -0.71 1.61 7.34
C SER A 101 -1.86 0.75 7.85
N SER A 102 -3.04 1.39 7.95
CA SER A 102 -4.29 0.71 8.26
C SER A 102 -5.47 1.37 7.58
N HIS A 103 -6.41 0.56 7.10
CA HIS A 103 -7.72 1.00 6.67
C HIS A 103 -8.67 1.11 7.87
N ILE A 104 -9.09 2.33 8.18
CA ILE A 104 -10.11 2.60 9.20
C ILE A 104 -11.00 3.77 8.77
N SER A 105 -12.23 3.77 9.22
CA SER A 105 -13.15 4.88 8.97
C SER A 105 -14.03 5.19 10.18
N LYS A 106 -14.37 6.46 10.32
CA LYS A 106 -15.43 6.94 11.20
C LYS A 106 -16.30 7.89 10.39
N GLN A 107 -17.50 7.46 10.06
CA GLN A 107 -18.47 8.29 9.35
C GLN A 107 -19.00 9.37 10.27
N LEU A 108 -19.29 10.57 9.71
CA LEU A 108 -19.97 11.63 10.44
C LEU A 108 -21.42 11.22 10.74
N SER A 109 -21.90 11.56 11.93
CA SER A 109 -23.32 11.47 12.23
C SER A 109 -24.10 12.51 11.39
N PRO A 110 -25.42 12.36 11.22
CA PRO A 110 -26.22 13.37 10.53
C PRO A 110 -26.10 14.75 11.17
N GLU A 111 -25.98 14.82 12.50
CA GLU A 111 -25.82 16.03 13.28
C GLU A 111 -24.49 16.71 13.01
N GLU A 112 -23.39 15.95 13.03
CA GLU A 112 -22.04 16.45 12.69
C GLU A 112 -22.00 16.94 11.24
N LEU A 113 -22.59 16.18 10.30
CA LEU A 113 -22.65 16.56 8.89
C LEU A 113 -23.43 17.87 8.68
N ALA A 114 -24.53 18.06 9.39
CA ALA A 114 -25.35 19.23 9.28
C ALA A 114 -24.74 20.47 9.94
N SER A 115 -24.09 20.30 11.10
CA SER A 115 -23.53 21.40 11.92
C SER A 115 -22.11 21.76 11.50
N GLY A 116 -21.32 20.80 10.98
CA GLY A 116 -19.88 20.93 10.78
C GLY A 116 -19.08 20.88 12.10
N ASP A 117 -19.69 20.46 13.21
CA ASP A 117 -19.02 20.21 14.48
C ASP A 117 -18.60 18.73 14.56
N PHE A 118 -17.31 18.45 14.42
CA PHE A 118 -16.73 17.11 14.37
C PHE A 118 -16.20 16.62 15.72
N THR A 119 -16.57 17.27 16.83
CA THR A 119 -15.97 17.04 18.15
C THR A 119 -15.99 15.56 18.54
N GLU A 120 -17.11 14.85 18.37
CA GLU A 120 -17.24 13.45 18.75
C GLU A 120 -16.40 12.54 17.85
N SER A 121 -16.54 12.70 16.53
CA SER A 121 -15.78 11.90 15.57
C SER A 121 -14.27 12.14 15.67
N LEU A 122 -13.85 13.37 15.91
CA LEU A 122 -12.42 13.69 16.09
C LEU A 122 -11.84 13.12 17.40
N ALA A 123 -12.64 13.04 18.46
CA ALA A 123 -12.22 12.36 19.70
C ALA A 123 -11.98 10.85 19.48
N TRP A 124 -12.78 10.21 18.63
CA TRP A 124 -12.54 8.84 18.20
C TRP A 124 -11.23 8.71 17.39
N TRP A 125 -10.98 9.66 16.46
CA TRP A 125 -9.74 9.69 15.68
C TRP A 125 -8.50 9.89 16.55
N ASP A 126 -8.55 10.70 17.60
CA ASP A 126 -7.42 10.88 18.51
C ASP A 126 -6.98 9.58 19.18
N LYS A 127 -7.95 8.72 19.58
CA LYS A 127 -7.68 7.39 20.11
C LYS A 127 -7.09 6.47 19.02
N ALA A 128 -7.69 6.50 17.83
CA ALA A 128 -7.22 5.69 16.71
C ALA A 128 -5.79 6.08 16.31
N ILE A 129 -5.49 7.37 16.16
CA ILE A 129 -4.15 7.87 15.82
C ILE A 129 -3.12 7.42 16.87
N THR A 130 -3.48 7.47 18.16
CA THR A 130 -2.59 7.02 19.25
C THR A 130 -2.26 5.53 19.12
N ALA A 131 -3.25 4.68 18.86
CA ALA A 131 -3.05 3.24 18.69
C ALA A 131 -2.22 2.92 17.45
N HIS A 132 -2.51 3.57 16.32
CA HIS A 132 -1.79 3.34 15.06
C HIS A 132 -0.33 3.79 15.13
N LYS A 133 -0.07 4.90 15.83
CA LYS A 133 1.31 5.33 16.12
C LYS A 133 2.07 4.33 16.99
N ALA A 134 1.42 3.76 18.02
CA ALA A 134 2.02 2.72 18.86
C ALA A 134 2.32 1.44 18.07
N ALA A 135 1.49 1.09 17.07
CA ALA A 135 1.76 0.02 16.12
C ALA A 135 2.89 0.34 15.12
N GLY A 136 3.47 1.54 15.13
CA GLY A 136 4.57 1.93 14.25
C GLY A 136 4.15 2.35 12.84
N MET A 137 2.86 2.60 12.59
CA MET A 137 2.35 2.94 11.27
C MET A 137 2.78 4.34 10.82
N ARG A 138 3.06 4.45 9.51
CA ARG A 138 3.37 5.73 8.86
C ARG A 138 2.12 6.44 8.38
N TYR A 139 1.07 5.68 8.04
CA TYR A 139 -0.17 6.22 7.46
C TYR A 139 -1.40 5.62 8.12
N ILE A 140 -2.48 6.40 8.08
CA ILE A 140 -3.86 5.93 8.30
C ILE A 140 -4.65 6.31 7.06
N VAL A 141 -5.45 5.38 6.54
CA VAL A 141 -6.23 5.58 5.32
C VAL A 141 -7.70 5.32 5.58
N CYS A 142 -8.55 6.26 5.19
CA CYS A 142 -9.99 6.09 5.19
C CYS A 142 -10.41 5.36 3.89
N PRO A 143 -10.89 4.10 3.96
CA PRO A 143 -11.14 3.30 2.76
C PRO A 143 -12.54 3.53 2.16
N TYR A 144 -13.41 4.28 2.84
CA TYR A 144 -14.80 4.37 2.41
C TYR A 144 -15.51 5.60 2.93
N MET A 145 -16.26 6.23 2.04
CA MET A 145 -17.30 7.21 2.33
C MET A 145 -18.49 6.95 1.39
N ALA A 146 -19.71 6.92 1.93
CA ALA A 146 -20.89 6.87 1.08
C ALA A 146 -20.97 8.11 0.19
N VAL A 147 -21.51 7.97 -1.04
CA VAL A 147 -21.69 9.12 -1.94
C VAL A 147 -22.63 10.12 -1.29
N PRO A 148 -22.19 11.35 -0.97
CA PRO A 148 -23.05 12.37 -0.36
C PRO A 148 -24.14 12.84 -1.33
N ALA A 149 -25.25 13.29 -0.78
CA ALA A 149 -26.37 13.77 -1.60
C ALA A 149 -26.07 15.12 -2.29
N THR A 150 -25.22 15.96 -1.68
CA THR A 150 -24.94 17.33 -2.14
C THR A 150 -23.44 17.64 -2.11
N LEU A 151 -23.02 18.62 -2.92
CA LEU A 151 -21.65 19.17 -2.84
C LEU A 151 -21.37 19.86 -1.50
N LYS A 152 -22.41 20.37 -0.83
CA LYS A 152 -22.27 20.92 0.53
C LYS A 152 -21.82 19.83 1.51
N ASP A 153 -22.46 18.68 1.49
CA ASP A 153 -22.12 17.57 2.38
C ASP A 153 -20.73 17.02 2.03
N LEU A 154 -20.41 16.91 0.73
CA LEU A 154 -19.10 16.50 0.28
C LEU A 154 -17.99 17.46 0.73
N LYS A 155 -18.26 18.78 0.70
CA LYS A 155 -17.35 19.79 1.24
C LYS A 155 -17.13 19.62 2.74
N THR A 156 -18.19 19.35 3.51
CA THR A 156 -18.09 19.08 4.94
C THR A 156 -17.19 17.86 5.22
N TYR A 157 -17.29 16.80 4.41
CA TYR A 157 -16.35 15.67 4.51
C TYR A 157 -14.90 16.06 4.15
N CYS A 158 -14.67 16.92 3.16
CA CYS A 158 -13.32 17.41 2.85
C CYS A 158 -12.72 18.21 4.03
N GLU A 159 -13.52 19.04 4.68
CA GLU A 159 -13.12 19.79 5.88
C GLU A 159 -12.80 18.82 7.04
N TYR A 160 -13.61 17.81 7.25
CA TYR A 160 -13.39 16.76 8.24
C TYR A 160 -12.08 15.99 7.98
N TYR A 161 -11.80 15.60 6.73
CA TYR A 161 -10.56 14.92 6.37
C TYR A 161 -9.32 15.82 6.57
N ASN A 162 -9.43 17.11 6.29
CA ASN A 162 -8.37 18.07 6.62
C ASN A 162 -8.09 18.13 8.13
N GLU A 163 -9.15 18.07 8.98
CA GLU A 163 -8.95 18.03 10.43
C GLU A 163 -8.28 16.74 10.90
N ILE A 164 -8.67 15.57 10.36
CA ILE A 164 -8.00 14.30 10.66
C ILE A 164 -6.55 14.37 10.20
N GLY A 165 -6.28 14.87 8.99
CA GLY A 165 -4.94 15.04 8.44
C GLY A 165 -4.05 15.92 9.32
N ARG A 166 -4.56 17.02 9.89
CA ARG A 166 -3.85 17.87 10.86
C ARG A 166 -3.42 17.08 12.10
N ARG A 167 -4.33 16.28 12.65
CA ARG A 167 -4.07 15.44 13.84
C ARG A 167 -3.05 14.35 13.55
N CYS A 168 -3.16 13.66 12.42
CA CYS A 168 -2.17 12.69 11.97
C CYS A 168 -0.79 13.34 11.79
N LYS A 169 -0.73 14.49 11.11
CA LYS A 169 0.53 15.25 10.90
C LYS A 169 1.17 15.67 12.22
N ALA A 170 0.36 16.12 13.20
CA ALA A 170 0.85 16.46 14.55
C ALA A 170 1.40 15.23 15.29
N ALA A 171 0.88 14.03 15.01
CA ALA A 171 1.39 12.77 15.52
C ALA A 171 2.61 12.23 14.75
N GLY A 172 3.04 12.88 13.65
CA GLY A 172 4.11 12.42 12.77
C GLY A 172 3.67 11.34 11.78
N MET A 173 2.39 11.28 11.45
CA MET A 173 1.77 10.32 10.52
C MET A 173 1.12 11.05 9.35
N GLY A 174 0.92 10.34 8.23
CA GLY A 174 0.11 10.84 7.12
C GLY A 174 -1.32 10.31 7.19
N PHE A 175 -2.27 11.10 6.67
CA PHE A 175 -3.65 10.68 6.48
C PHE A 175 -4.00 10.64 5.01
N GLY A 176 -4.68 9.57 4.57
CA GLY A 176 -5.10 9.40 3.19
C GLY A 176 -6.54 8.93 3.04
N TYR A 177 -7.04 9.06 1.81
CA TYR A 177 -8.32 8.51 1.38
C TYR A 177 -8.09 7.48 0.26
N HIS A 178 -8.69 6.29 0.39
CA HIS A 178 -8.65 5.24 -0.61
C HIS A 178 -9.97 5.26 -1.42
N ASN A 179 -9.84 5.25 -2.75
CA ASN A 179 -10.99 5.24 -3.63
C ASN A 179 -11.45 3.82 -3.98
N HIS A 180 -12.75 3.70 -4.18
CA HIS A 180 -13.39 2.67 -4.97
C HIS A 180 -13.88 3.24 -6.31
N SER A 181 -14.83 2.57 -6.95
CA SER A 181 -15.41 3.03 -8.22
C SER A 181 -16.51 4.09 -8.04
N HIS A 182 -17.13 4.15 -6.87
CA HIS A 182 -18.26 5.06 -6.65
C HIS A 182 -17.85 6.53 -6.54
N GLU A 183 -16.58 6.82 -6.25
CA GLU A 183 -16.07 8.20 -6.23
C GLU A 183 -15.94 8.82 -7.63
N PHE A 184 -16.07 8.00 -8.69
CA PHE A 184 -16.16 8.49 -10.07
C PHE A 184 -17.59 8.88 -10.48
N GLN A 185 -18.58 8.70 -9.59
CA GLN A 185 -19.92 9.22 -9.78
C GLN A 185 -19.96 10.73 -9.58
N LYS A 186 -21.02 11.35 -10.12
CA LYS A 186 -21.21 12.80 -10.00
C LYS A 186 -22.15 13.15 -8.86
N VAL A 187 -21.74 14.10 -8.05
CA VAL A 187 -22.56 14.78 -7.06
C VAL A 187 -22.85 16.19 -7.61
N GLU A 188 -24.11 16.51 -7.86
CA GLU A 188 -24.55 17.79 -8.44
C GLU A 188 -23.75 18.22 -9.70
N GLY A 189 -23.31 17.25 -10.50
CA GLY A 189 -22.61 17.49 -11.76
C GLY A 189 -21.08 17.37 -11.70
N GLU A 190 -20.48 17.43 -10.51
CA GLU A 190 -19.02 17.28 -10.27
C GLU A 190 -18.66 15.82 -9.97
N VAL A 191 -17.55 15.32 -10.51
CA VAL A 191 -17.01 14.00 -10.13
C VAL A 191 -16.55 14.06 -8.68
N MET A 192 -17.05 13.14 -7.85
CA MET A 192 -16.80 13.14 -6.41
C MET A 192 -15.31 13.16 -6.08
N LEU A 193 -14.50 12.27 -6.69
CA LEU A 193 -13.06 12.20 -6.42
C LEU A 193 -12.34 13.50 -6.83
N ASP A 194 -12.69 14.07 -7.98
CA ASP A 194 -12.13 15.34 -8.43
C ASP A 194 -12.42 16.48 -7.44
N TYR A 195 -13.65 16.55 -6.97
CA TYR A 195 -14.06 17.52 -5.97
C TYR A 195 -13.30 17.36 -4.65
N MET A 196 -13.16 16.11 -4.17
CA MET A 196 -12.40 15.80 -2.95
C MET A 196 -10.94 16.22 -3.08
N ILE A 197 -10.28 15.89 -4.20
CA ILE A 197 -8.88 16.24 -4.43
C ILE A 197 -8.70 17.77 -4.45
N ALA A 198 -9.62 18.51 -5.08
CA ALA A 198 -9.56 19.96 -5.18
C ALA A 198 -9.90 20.68 -3.85
N ASN A 199 -10.63 20.06 -2.95
CA ASN A 199 -11.12 20.69 -1.71
C ASN A 199 -10.43 20.13 -0.43
N THR A 200 -9.41 19.28 -0.57
CA THR A 200 -8.56 18.84 0.55
C THR A 200 -7.15 19.42 0.40
N ASP A 201 -6.56 19.80 1.55
CA ASP A 201 -5.21 20.32 1.62
C ASP A 201 -4.19 19.22 1.27
N PRO A 202 -3.34 19.41 0.23
CA PRO A 202 -2.34 18.42 -0.19
C PRO A 202 -1.27 18.13 0.87
N GLU A 203 -1.06 19.05 1.82
CA GLU A 203 -0.13 18.85 2.94
C GLU A 203 -0.73 18.03 4.08
N LEU A 204 -2.04 17.79 4.05
CA LEU A 204 -2.78 17.10 5.10
C LEU A 204 -3.40 15.77 4.64
N VAL A 205 -3.87 15.72 3.40
CA VAL A 205 -4.59 14.56 2.86
C VAL A 205 -3.94 14.11 1.55
N PHE A 206 -3.39 12.89 1.53
CA PHE A 206 -3.01 12.24 0.29
C PHE A 206 -4.12 11.29 -0.20
N TYR A 207 -4.00 10.82 -1.43
CA TYR A 207 -4.90 9.79 -1.94
C TYR A 207 -4.14 8.47 -2.10
N GLN A 208 -4.74 7.40 -1.55
CA GLN A 208 -4.33 6.04 -1.83
C GLN A 208 -5.17 5.57 -3.02
N MET A 209 -4.57 5.62 -4.23
CA MET A 209 -5.32 5.23 -5.41
C MET A 209 -5.35 3.71 -5.55
N ASP A 210 -6.55 3.14 -5.54
CA ASP A 210 -6.77 1.78 -6.02
C ASP A 210 -6.94 1.79 -7.54
N VAL A 211 -5.94 1.25 -8.21
CA VAL A 211 -5.83 1.33 -9.68
C VAL A 211 -6.90 0.49 -10.41
N TYR A 212 -7.36 -0.62 -9.82
CA TYR A 212 -8.43 -1.43 -10.37
C TYR A 212 -9.77 -0.70 -10.28
N TRP A 213 -10.08 -0.10 -9.12
CA TRP A 213 -11.33 0.62 -8.95
C TRP A 213 -11.41 1.88 -9.81
N VAL A 214 -10.28 2.53 -10.13
CA VAL A 214 -10.24 3.62 -11.14
C VAL A 214 -10.66 3.09 -12.50
N VAL A 215 -10.08 1.98 -12.96
CA VAL A 215 -10.43 1.38 -14.27
C VAL A 215 -11.89 0.89 -14.27
N TYR A 216 -12.33 0.27 -13.19
CA TYR A 216 -13.72 -0.16 -13.04
C TYR A 216 -14.71 1.02 -13.01
N GLY A 217 -14.29 2.17 -12.49
CA GLY A 217 -14.99 3.45 -12.52
C GLY A 217 -14.93 4.17 -13.88
N HIS A 218 -14.44 3.50 -14.93
CA HIS A 218 -14.27 4.03 -16.29
C HIS A 218 -13.36 5.24 -16.38
N ALA A 219 -12.33 5.32 -15.55
CA ALA A 219 -11.30 6.34 -15.54
C ALA A 219 -9.89 5.73 -15.78
N SER A 220 -8.88 6.58 -15.93
CA SER A 220 -7.50 6.15 -16.16
C SER A 220 -6.62 6.60 -14.99
N PRO A 221 -5.90 5.67 -14.31
CA PRO A 221 -4.93 6.03 -13.29
C PRO A 221 -3.90 7.05 -13.77
N VAL A 222 -3.33 6.85 -14.96
CA VAL A 222 -2.30 7.74 -15.53
C VAL A 222 -2.84 9.13 -15.84
N GLU A 223 -4.09 9.25 -16.33
CA GLU A 223 -4.74 10.55 -16.50
C GLU A 223 -4.91 11.28 -15.16
N TYR A 224 -5.28 10.58 -14.11
CA TYR A 224 -5.38 11.14 -12.76
C TYR A 224 -4.02 11.57 -12.21
N PHE A 225 -2.95 10.80 -12.44
CA PHE A 225 -1.59 11.20 -12.06
C PHE A 225 -1.17 12.51 -12.75
N ASN A 226 -1.45 12.63 -14.05
CA ASN A 226 -1.16 13.86 -14.80
C ASN A 226 -2.04 15.04 -14.38
N LYS A 227 -3.30 14.80 -14.01
CA LYS A 227 -4.25 15.83 -13.58
C LYS A 227 -3.93 16.37 -12.19
N TYR A 228 -3.46 15.49 -11.30
CA TYR A 228 -3.19 15.77 -9.89
C TYR A 228 -1.82 15.25 -9.45
N PRO A 229 -0.72 15.78 -10.02
CA PRO A 229 0.61 15.28 -9.72
C PRO A 229 0.95 15.40 -8.24
N GLY A 230 1.61 14.36 -7.71
CA GLY A 230 2.05 14.32 -6.32
C GLY A 230 0.97 14.00 -5.28
N ARG A 231 -0.31 13.79 -5.69
CA ARG A 231 -1.40 13.55 -4.76
C ARG A 231 -1.58 12.07 -4.36
N PHE A 232 -0.98 11.12 -5.11
CA PHE A 232 -1.19 9.68 -4.95
C PHE A 232 0.02 9.01 -4.29
N LYS A 233 0.20 9.29 -3.01
CA LYS A 233 1.39 8.89 -2.24
C LYS A 233 1.49 7.38 -2.01
N VAL A 234 0.36 6.69 -1.94
CA VAL A 234 0.28 5.23 -1.82
C VAL A 234 -0.62 4.73 -2.94
N LEU A 235 -0.22 3.63 -3.60
CA LEU A 235 -1.08 2.98 -4.58
C LEU A 235 -1.51 1.61 -4.06
N HIS A 236 -2.80 1.28 -4.19
CA HIS A 236 -3.28 -0.08 -4.14
C HIS A 236 -3.14 -0.70 -5.52
N ILE A 237 -2.25 -1.67 -5.61
CA ILE A 237 -2.04 -2.48 -6.80
C ILE A 237 -2.99 -3.67 -6.70
N LYS A 238 -4.09 -3.55 -7.43
CA LYS A 238 -5.24 -4.46 -7.40
C LYS A 238 -5.68 -4.82 -8.81
N ASP A 239 -6.23 -6.00 -8.96
CA ASP A 239 -6.91 -6.48 -10.16
C ASP A 239 -8.24 -7.18 -9.75
N ALA A 240 -8.98 -7.70 -10.69
CA ALA A 240 -10.23 -8.44 -10.42
C ALA A 240 -10.02 -9.67 -9.53
N LYS A 241 -8.85 -10.32 -9.67
CA LYS A 241 -8.36 -11.43 -8.85
C LYS A 241 -6.87 -11.21 -8.56
N GLU A 242 -6.02 -12.14 -9.00
CA GLU A 242 -4.55 -12.01 -8.90
C GLU A 242 -4.05 -10.89 -9.82
N ILE A 243 -3.00 -10.22 -9.42
CA ILE A 243 -2.43 -9.10 -10.17
C ILE A 243 -2.01 -9.54 -11.58
N GLY A 244 -2.46 -8.79 -12.59
CA GLY A 244 -2.16 -9.03 -14.00
C GLY A 244 -3.07 -10.06 -14.69
N GLN A 245 -3.94 -10.74 -13.95
CA GLN A 245 -4.74 -11.85 -14.47
C GLN A 245 -5.87 -11.38 -15.40
N SER A 246 -6.50 -10.23 -15.12
CA SER A 246 -7.63 -9.75 -15.93
C SER A 246 -7.20 -9.12 -17.27
N GLY A 247 -6.00 -8.59 -17.34
CA GLY A 247 -5.54 -7.77 -18.46
C GLY A 247 -6.25 -6.40 -18.58
N MET A 248 -7.06 -6.00 -17.61
CA MET A 248 -7.79 -4.73 -17.62
C MET A 248 -6.94 -3.57 -17.13
N VAL A 249 -5.99 -3.81 -16.22
CA VAL A 249 -5.17 -2.78 -15.58
C VAL A 249 -3.79 -2.72 -16.24
N GLY A 250 -3.43 -1.55 -16.76
CA GLY A 250 -2.12 -1.29 -17.38
C GLY A 250 -1.02 -1.02 -16.34
N PHE A 251 -0.58 -2.06 -15.63
CA PHE A 251 0.39 -1.93 -14.54
C PHE A 251 1.72 -1.33 -14.98
N ASP A 252 2.20 -1.63 -16.18
CA ASP A 252 3.42 -1.06 -16.75
C ASP A 252 3.30 0.47 -16.89
N ALA A 253 2.19 0.97 -17.42
CA ALA A 253 1.93 2.40 -17.52
C ALA A 253 1.82 3.06 -16.13
N ILE A 254 1.19 2.39 -15.16
CA ILE A 254 1.04 2.89 -13.78
C ILE A 254 2.41 3.03 -13.12
N PHE A 255 3.23 1.98 -13.09
CA PHE A 255 4.55 2.00 -12.45
C PHE A 255 5.55 2.94 -13.17
N ASN A 256 5.44 3.08 -14.51
CA ASN A 256 6.25 4.03 -15.28
C ASN A 256 5.90 5.50 -14.98
N ASN A 257 4.71 5.77 -14.42
CA ASN A 257 4.27 7.11 -14.00
C ASN A 257 4.26 7.30 -12.47
N ALA A 258 4.91 6.42 -11.71
CA ALA A 258 4.96 6.47 -10.26
C ALA A 258 5.48 7.81 -9.70
N GLU A 259 6.50 8.41 -10.34
CA GLU A 259 7.04 9.71 -9.96
C GLU A 259 6.00 10.83 -10.14
N THR A 260 5.27 10.84 -11.25
CA THR A 260 4.18 11.81 -11.49
C THR A 260 3.07 11.65 -10.45
N ALA A 261 2.74 10.43 -10.08
CA ALA A 261 1.78 10.14 -9.01
C ALA A 261 2.23 10.69 -7.65
N GLY A 262 3.54 10.77 -7.41
CA GLY A 262 4.15 11.03 -6.10
C GLY A 262 4.20 9.78 -5.23
N MET A 263 4.23 8.59 -5.85
CA MET A 263 4.20 7.31 -5.16
C MET A 263 5.45 7.10 -4.30
N ALA A 264 5.25 6.88 -3.02
CA ALA A 264 6.28 6.47 -2.07
C ALA A 264 6.14 5.00 -1.66
N GLU A 265 4.93 4.45 -1.75
CA GLU A 265 4.60 3.09 -1.34
C GLU A 265 3.60 2.49 -2.32
N PHE A 266 3.64 1.18 -2.49
CA PHE A 266 2.53 0.46 -3.09
C PHE A 266 2.15 -0.77 -2.27
N ILE A 267 0.87 -1.09 -2.26
CA ILE A 267 0.28 -2.15 -1.45
C ILE A 267 -0.53 -3.06 -2.37
N ILE A 268 -0.25 -4.34 -2.35
CA ILE A 268 -0.97 -5.33 -3.14
C ILE A 268 -2.26 -5.70 -2.41
N GLU A 269 -3.38 -5.70 -3.11
CA GLU A 269 -4.66 -6.17 -2.59
C GLU A 269 -5.29 -7.21 -3.52
N VAL A 270 -5.65 -8.37 -2.95
CA VAL A 270 -6.25 -9.50 -3.67
C VAL A 270 -7.59 -9.86 -3.03
N GLU A 271 -8.68 -9.30 -3.53
CA GLU A 271 -10.02 -9.58 -2.99
C GLU A 271 -10.77 -10.72 -3.66
N GLY A 272 -10.45 -10.99 -4.93
CA GLY A 272 -11.12 -11.99 -5.74
C GLY A 272 -10.80 -13.43 -5.36
N CYS A 273 -9.75 -13.67 -4.57
CA CYS A 273 -9.37 -14.96 -4.03
C CYS A 273 -9.82 -15.06 -2.57
N ARG A 274 -10.54 -16.11 -2.22
CA ARG A 274 -11.17 -16.27 -0.90
C ARG A 274 -10.72 -17.56 -0.22
N ASN A 275 -10.82 -17.62 1.11
CA ASN A 275 -10.48 -18.79 1.93
C ASN A 275 -9.06 -19.29 1.63
N GLU A 276 -8.91 -20.58 1.40
CA GLU A 276 -7.62 -21.23 1.12
C GLU A 276 -6.95 -20.70 -0.17
N GLN A 277 -7.73 -20.19 -1.13
CA GLN A 277 -7.20 -19.58 -2.35
C GLN A 277 -6.57 -18.20 -2.13
N ALA A 278 -6.80 -17.56 -0.98
CA ALA A 278 -6.24 -16.25 -0.68
C ALA A 278 -4.70 -16.28 -0.68
N ILE A 279 -4.11 -17.29 -0.03
CA ILE A 279 -2.64 -17.47 0.03
C ILE A 279 -2.06 -17.71 -1.36
N GLU A 280 -2.69 -18.54 -2.18
CA GLU A 280 -2.25 -18.78 -3.57
C GLU A 280 -2.38 -17.52 -4.43
N GLY A 281 -3.47 -16.76 -4.28
CA GLY A 281 -3.66 -15.48 -4.98
C GLY A 281 -2.59 -14.45 -4.61
N LEU A 282 -2.22 -14.37 -3.34
CA LEU A 282 -1.11 -13.52 -2.88
C LEU A 282 0.24 -13.97 -3.44
N ARG A 283 0.50 -15.29 -3.52
CA ARG A 283 1.73 -15.83 -4.09
C ARG A 283 1.86 -15.49 -5.57
N VAL A 284 0.81 -15.73 -6.36
CA VAL A 284 0.80 -15.40 -7.80
C VAL A 284 1.00 -13.91 -8.02
N SER A 285 0.35 -13.07 -7.21
CA SER A 285 0.48 -11.61 -7.28
C SER A 285 1.90 -11.13 -6.92
N ALA A 286 2.52 -11.72 -5.89
CA ALA A 286 3.91 -11.43 -5.52
C ALA A 286 4.87 -11.82 -6.65
N ASP A 287 4.69 -12.99 -7.26
CA ASP A 287 5.52 -13.46 -8.38
C ASP A 287 5.39 -12.54 -9.60
N TYR A 288 4.17 -12.07 -9.90
CA TYR A 288 3.96 -11.08 -10.96
C TYR A 288 4.77 -9.80 -10.71
N ILE A 289 4.70 -9.23 -9.51
CA ILE A 289 5.44 -8.01 -9.15
C ILE A 289 6.96 -8.26 -9.22
N LYS A 290 7.45 -9.34 -8.62
CA LYS A 290 8.89 -9.66 -8.60
C LYS A 290 9.48 -9.83 -10.00
N THR A 291 8.74 -10.43 -10.91
CA THR A 291 9.19 -10.69 -12.28
C THR A 291 8.95 -9.54 -13.26
N SER A 292 8.12 -8.55 -12.89
CA SER A 292 7.79 -7.41 -13.76
C SER A 292 8.96 -6.42 -13.87
N PRO A 293 9.51 -6.19 -15.08
CA PRO A 293 10.70 -5.34 -15.26
C PRO A 293 10.42 -3.85 -15.04
N PHE A 294 9.17 -3.42 -15.10
CA PHE A 294 8.74 -2.05 -14.89
C PHE A 294 8.55 -1.68 -13.40
N VAL A 295 8.59 -2.65 -12.49
CA VAL A 295 8.54 -2.40 -11.04
C VAL A 295 9.96 -2.25 -10.52
N LYS A 296 10.27 -1.11 -9.90
CA LYS A 296 11.57 -0.83 -9.28
C LYS A 296 11.71 -1.57 -7.93
N ALA A 297 12.93 -1.66 -7.44
CA ALA A 297 13.21 -2.25 -6.12
C ALA A 297 12.59 -1.42 -4.97
N SER A 298 12.56 -0.07 -5.13
CA SER A 298 11.95 0.87 -4.18
C SER A 298 11.52 2.15 -4.91
N TYR A 299 10.66 2.95 -4.26
CA TYR A 299 10.14 4.23 -4.76
C TYR A 299 10.34 5.37 -3.76
#